data_0b87d261ab14a2783495456b0c89b4e8
#
_entry.id   0b87d261ab14a2783495456b0c89b4e8
#
_cell.length_a   1.000
_cell.length_b   1.000
_cell.length_c   1.000
_cell.angle_alpha   90.00
_cell.angle_beta   90.00
_cell.angle_gamma   90.00
#
_symmetry.space_group_name_H-M   'P 1'
#
loop_
_entity.id
_entity.type
_entity.pdbx_description
1 polymer ?
#
loop_
_entity_poly.entity_id
_entity_poly.type
_entity_poly.pdbx_seq_one_letter_code
_entity_poly.pdbx_strand_id
1 'polypeptide(L)'
;HQFGTANATIAILLLQVKLTCIEHDIILEISWKPRTDSLIQLADTSCRSSTDEFAIKNGNYRKICKFFNFRPKVDLFASSLLHRTKTFYSKMPTLGSSGANALNFNWDSPSFCHPPRYLNFDVFKKIEGEDHADLLLIILQTIHNTDLKRFTNSNGHFRSYVKTVAAFESKIHHPGNNPSKFMISKHSWY
;
A
#
# COMPACT_ATOMS: atom_id res chain seq x y z
N HIS A 1 15.52 -34.67 5.20
CA HIS A 1 16.16 -33.56 4.47
C HIS A 1 16.30 -32.39 5.43
N GLN A 2 17.54 -32.00 5.72
CA GLN A 2 17.86 -30.85 6.56
C GLN A 2 17.60 -29.58 5.74
N PHE A 3 16.62 -28.78 6.17
CA PHE A 3 16.46 -27.42 5.67
C PHE A 3 17.47 -26.53 6.41
N GLY A 4 18.72 -26.56 5.95
CA GLY A 4 19.77 -25.67 6.43
C GLY A 4 19.98 -24.54 5.45
N THR A 5 20.00 -23.29 5.93
CA THR A 5 20.45 -22.15 5.16
C THR A 5 21.51 -21.40 5.96
N ALA A 6 22.57 -20.96 5.28
CA ALA A 6 23.59 -20.12 5.88
C ALA A 6 23.10 -18.68 6.16
N ASN A 7 21.95 -18.30 5.61
CA ASN A 7 21.36 -16.97 5.80
C ASN A 7 20.44 -16.97 7.03
N ALA A 8 20.85 -16.27 8.09
CA ALA A 8 20.11 -16.18 9.35
C ALA A 8 18.67 -15.68 9.19
N THR A 9 18.43 -14.72 8.27
CA THR A 9 17.09 -14.19 8.02
C THR A 9 16.17 -15.26 7.43
N ILE A 10 16.67 -16.05 6.47
CA ILE A 10 15.91 -17.15 5.89
C ILE A 10 15.66 -18.25 6.93
N ALA A 11 16.65 -18.54 7.80
CA ALA A 11 16.48 -19.50 8.88
C ALA A 11 15.35 -19.10 9.85
N ILE A 12 15.27 -17.82 10.23
CA ILE A 12 14.21 -17.29 11.10
C ILE A 12 12.84 -17.43 10.41
N LEU A 13 12.71 -17.07 9.13
CA LEU A 13 11.47 -17.21 8.39
C LEU A 13 11.02 -18.67 8.28
N LEU A 14 11.95 -19.58 8.01
CA LEU A 14 11.65 -21.02 7.98
C LEU A 14 11.19 -21.56 9.34
N LEU A 15 11.80 -21.06 10.42
CA LEU A 15 11.36 -21.41 11.77
C LEU A 15 9.94 -20.91 12.04
N GLN A 16 9.62 -19.68 11.68
CA GLN A 16 8.26 -19.13 11.82
C GLN A 16 7.25 -19.96 11.05
N VAL A 17 7.54 -20.30 9.80
CA VAL A 17 6.66 -21.18 8.99
C VAL A 17 6.44 -22.52 9.68
N LYS A 18 7.51 -23.15 10.21
CA LYS A 18 7.38 -24.43 10.94
C LYS A 18 6.52 -24.31 12.19
N LEU A 19 6.72 -23.25 12.98
CA LEU A 19 5.93 -23.01 14.20
C LEU A 19 4.45 -22.82 13.85
N THR A 20 4.14 -22.05 12.83
CA THR A 20 2.76 -21.87 12.35
C THR A 20 2.14 -23.21 11.89
N CYS A 21 2.91 -24.04 11.17
CA CYS A 21 2.43 -25.36 10.76
C CYS A 21 2.11 -26.26 11.96
N ILE A 22 2.95 -26.23 12.98
CA ILE A 22 2.73 -27.00 14.23
C ILE A 22 1.49 -26.48 14.97
N GLU A 23 1.36 -25.17 15.11
CA GLU A 23 0.25 -24.51 15.81
C GLU A 23 -1.12 -24.83 15.17
N HIS A 24 -1.15 -25.02 13.86
CA HIS A 24 -2.38 -25.25 13.09
C HIS A 24 -2.51 -26.68 12.54
N ASP A 25 -1.75 -27.63 13.03
CA ASP A 25 -1.74 -29.03 12.57
C ASP A 25 -1.59 -29.20 11.04
N ILE A 26 -0.78 -28.31 10.42
CA ILE A 26 -0.53 -28.33 8.99
C ILE A 26 0.68 -29.23 8.69
N ILE A 27 0.48 -30.24 7.85
CA ILE A 27 1.58 -31.02 7.31
C ILE A 27 2.17 -30.28 6.11
N LEU A 28 3.40 -29.75 6.28
CA LEU A 28 4.10 -29.03 5.22
C LEU A 28 4.98 -29.98 4.42
N GLU A 29 4.61 -30.22 3.18
CA GLU A 29 5.41 -30.96 2.22
C GLU A 29 6.10 -30.01 1.26
N ILE A 30 7.44 -30.02 1.23
CA ILE A 30 8.22 -29.12 0.38
C ILE A 30 8.92 -29.96 -0.69
N SER A 31 8.58 -29.68 -1.96
CA SER A 31 9.23 -30.28 -3.11
C SER A 31 9.82 -29.20 -4.02
N TRP A 32 11.01 -29.47 -4.56
CA TRP A 32 11.57 -28.61 -5.59
C TRP A 32 10.87 -28.88 -6.92
N LYS A 33 10.48 -27.83 -7.62
CA LYS A 33 9.90 -27.89 -8.95
C LYS A 33 10.64 -26.96 -9.90
N PRO A 34 10.92 -27.33 -11.14
CA PRO A 34 11.51 -26.41 -12.13
C PRO A 34 10.54 -25.29 -12.46
N ARG A 35 11.08 -24.13 -12.85
CA ARG A 35 10.26 -22.94 -13.20
C ARG A 35 9.34 -23.16 -14.42
N THR A 36 9.62 -24.19 -15.20
CA THR A 36 8.79 -24.64 -16.34
C THR A 36 7.60 -25.51 -15.93
N ASP A 37 7.51 -25.93 -14.64
CA ASP A 37 6.37 -26.67 -14.14
C ASP A 37 5.11 -25.80 -14.17
N SER A 38 4.01 -26.36 -14.69
CA SER A 38 2.75 -25.64 -14.89
C SER A 38 2.16 -25.09 -13.60
N LEU A 39 2.31 -25.80 -12.47
CA LEU A 39 1.84 -25.35 -11.16
C LEU A 39 2.68 -24.18 -10.65
N ILE A 40 4.00 -24.17 -10.90
CA ILE A 40 4.87 -23.04 -10.55
C ILE A 40 4.53 -21.83 -11.42
N GLN A 41 4.29 -22.01 -12.71
CA GLN A 41 3.85 -20.93 -13.59
C GLN A 41 2.49 -20.37 -13.19
N LEU A 42 1.55 -21.24 -12.82
CA LEU A 42 0.23 -20.82 -12.33
C LEU A 42 0.37 -20.04 -11.02
N ALA A 43 1.17 -20.52 -10.07
CA ALA A 43 1.43 -19.83 -8.80
C ALA A 43 2.10 -18.48 -9.03
N ASP A 44 3.13 -18.39 -9.89
CA ASP A 44 3.82 -17.14 -10.26
C ASP A 44 2.85 -16.15 -10.93
N THR A 45 2.00 -16.63 -11.83
CA THR A 45 0.96 -15.83 -12.49
C THR A 45 -0.07 -15.35 -11.46
N SER A 46 -0.51 -16.21 -10.56
CA SER A 46 -1.45 -15.85 -9.49
C SER A 46 -0.84 -14.85 -8.51
N CYS A 47 0.42 -15.02 -8.13
CA CYS A 47 1.14 -14.06 -7.29
C CYS A 47 1.31 -12.70 -7.97
N ARG A 48 1.47 -12.68 -9.29
CA ARG A 48 1.59 -11.45 -10.08
C ARG A 48 0.23 -10.80 -10.38
N SER A 49 -0.82 -11.62 -10.55
CA SER A 49 -2.18 -11.14 -10.80
C SER A 49 -2.91 -10.72 -9.52
N SER A 50 -2.53 -11.27 -8.38
CA SER A 50 -3.04 -10.90 -7.05
C SER A 50 -2.32 -9.69 -6.46
N THR A 51 -1.68 -8.87 -7.27
CA THR A 51 -1.23 -7.56 -6.80
C THR A 51 -2.47 -6.74 -6.51
N ASP A 52 -2.93 -6.75 -5.26
CA ASP A 52 -3.75 -5.70 -4.66
C ASP A 52 -3.02 -4.34 -4.68
N GLU A 53 -1.94 -4.25 -5.43
CA GLU A 53 -1.17 -3.06 -5.71
C GLU A 53 -1.89 -2.26 -6.78
N PHE A 54 -2.88 -1.51 -6.34
CA PHE A 54 -3.54 -0.51 -7.18
C PHE A 54 -2.59 0.64 -7.46
N ALA A 55 -1.85 0.56 -8.54
CA ALA A 55 -1.01 1.66 -8.96
C ALA A 55 -1.82 2.65 -9.82
N ILE A 56 -1.85 3.89 -9.40
CA ILE A 56 -2.40 4.97 -10.22
C ILE A 56 -1.50 5.19 -11.44
N LYS A 57 -2.08 5.22 -12.64
CA LYS A 57 -1.33 5.50 -13.86
C LYS A 57 -0.57 6.84 -13.76
N ASN A 58 0.65 6.91 -14.28
CA ASN A 58 1.48 8.12 -14.22
C ASN A 58 0.78 9.38 -14.71
N GLY A 59 -0.02 9.27 -15.77
CA GLY A 59 -0.80 10.39 -16.29
C GLY A 59 -1.83 10.92 -15.28
N ASN A 60 -2.53 10.03 -14.59
CA ASN A 60 -3.50 10.39 -13.55
C ASN A 60 -2.81 10.98 -12.33
N TYR A 61 -1.72 10.38 -11.87
CA TYR A 61 -0.93 10.92 -10.78
C TYR A 61 -0.49 12.38 -11.04
N ARG A 62 0.06 12.65 -12.24
CA ARG A 62 0.46 14.03 -12.62
C ARG A 62 -0.71 15.00 -12.66
N LYS A 63 -1.87 14.58 -13.19
CA LYS A 63 -3.10 15.40 -13.21
C LYS A 63 -3.57 15.73 -11.81
N ILE A 64 -3.56 14.76 -10.91
CA ILE A 64 -3.95 14.91 -9.52
C ILE A 64 -2.99 15.87 -8.79
N CYS A 65 -1.69 15.65 -8.91
CA CYS A 65 -0.69 16.55 -8.31
C CYS A 65 -0.82 17.99 -8.84
N LYS A 66 -1.08 18.16 -10.14
CA LYS A 66 -1.33 19.48 -10.74
C LYS A 66 -2.61 20.12 -10.20
N PHE A 67 -3.70 19.35 -10.10
CA PHE A 67 -4.99 19.83 -9.59
C PHE A 67 -4.86 20.38 -8.15
N PHE A 68 -4.16 19.67 -7.29
CA PHE A 68 -3.93 20.10 -5.91
C PHE A 68 -2.75 21.06 -5.75
N ASN A 69 -2.04 21.41 -6.82
CA ASN A 69 -0.77 22.15 -6.75
C ASN A 69 0.20 21.53 -5.73
N PHE A 70 0.30 20.21 -5.72
CA PHE A 70 1.05 19.44 -4.72
C PHE A 70 2.23 18.71 -5.35
N ARG A 71 3.39 18.80 -4.69
CA ARG A 71 4.64 18.18 -5.13
C ARG A 71 5.17 17.24 -4.05
N PRO A 72 4.73 15.98 -4.02
CA PRO A 72 5.24 15.03 -3.05
C PRO A 72 6.72 14.74 -3.25
N LYS A 73 7.43 14.59 -2.14
CA LYS A 73 8.83 14.19 -2.10
C LYS A 73 8.98 12.69 -1.83
N VAL A 74 7.99 12.10 -1.16
CA VAL A 74 8.01 10.71 -0.71
C VAL A 74 6.75 9.99 -1.19
N ASP A 75 6.90 8.73 -1.61
CA ASP A 75 5.80 7.80 -1.90
C ASP A 75 5.75 6.76 -0.78
N LEU A 76 4.70 6.81 0.05
CA LEU A 76 4.62 6.02 1.27
C LEU A 76 4.24 4.55 1.05
N PHE A 77 3.54 4.25 -0.03
CA PHE A 77 3.06 2.90 -0.30
C PHE A 77 3.37 2.51 -1.74
N ALA A 78 4.61 2.22 -1.99
CA ALA A 78 5.14 1.94 -3.32
C ALA A 78 5.82 0.56 -3.41
N SER A 79 6.18 0.19 -4.62
CA SER A 79 7.10 -0.93 -4.87
C SER A 79 8.30 -0.46 -5.69
N SER A 80 9.33 -1.28 -5.78
CA SER A 80 10.52 -0.98 -6.61
C SER A 80 10.19 -0.73 -8.08
N LEU A 81 9.08 -1.28 -8.57
CA LEU A 81 8.63 -1.13 -9.96
C LEU A 81 7.64 0.02 -10.15
N LEU A 82 6.90 0.39 -9.10
CA LEU A 82 5.76 1.29 -9.17
C LEU A 82 5.84 2.36 -8.08
N HIS A 83 6.89 3.16 -8.07
CA HIS A 83 7.03 4.33 -7.21
C HIS A 83 6.83 5.63 -8.01
N ARG A 84 6.37 6.68 -7.35
CA ARG A 84 6.05 7.98 -7.96
C ARG A 84 7.10 9.04 -7.67
N THR A 85 7.88 8.85 -6.64
CA THR A 85 8.95 9.75 -6.22
C THR A 85 10.26 8.98 -6.07
N LYS A 86 11.38 9.69 -6.04
CA LYS A 86 12.71 9.09 -5.88
C LYS A 86 12.84 8.41 -4.51
N THR A 87 12.28 9.03 -3.47
CA THR A 87 12.24 8.47 -2.11
C THR A 87 10.91 7.74 -1.94
N PHE A 88 10.95 6.46 -1.59
CA PHE A 88 9.73 5.68 -1.41
C PHE A 88 9.90 4.60 -0.33
N TYR A 89 8.78 4.22 0.26
CA TYR A 89 8.69 3.07 1.17
C TYR A 89 7.95 1.93 0.51
N SER A 90 8.41 0.71 0.74
CA SER A 90 7.81 -0.51 0.18
C SER A 90 7.25 -1.41 1.28
N LYS A 91 6.39 -2.35 0.90
CA LYS A 91 5.82 -3.33 1.85
C LYS A 91 6.91 -4.18 2.51
N MET A 92 7.88 -4.62 1.72
CA MET A 92 9.03 -5.43 2.14
C MET A 92 10.32 -4.70 1.77
N PRO A 93 11.43 -4.94 2.46
CA PRO A 93 12.72 -4.38 2.08
C PRO A 93 13.04 -4.73 0.63
N THR A 94 13.20 -3.69 -0.20
CA THR A 94 13.54 -3.84 -1.63
C THR A 94 14.64 -2.88 -2.02
N LEU A 95 15.39 -3.25 -3.06
CA LEU A 95 16.46 -2.40 -3.57
C LEU A 95 15.89 -1.02 -3.99
N GLY A 96 16.53 0.04 -3.52
CA GLY A 96 16.15 1.42 -3.80
C GLY A 96 15.04 1.99 -2.91
N SER A 97 14.37 1.19 -2.06
CA SER A 97 13.44 1.73 -1.08
C SER A 97 14.17 2.37 0.10
N SER A 98 13.59 3.42 0.66
CA SER A 98 14.10 4.10 1.85
C SER A 98 13.80 3.34 3.15
N GLY A 99 12.94 2.33 3.07
CA GLY A 99 12.59 1.45 4.19
C GLY A 99 11.38 0.58 3.87
N ALA A 100 11.09 -0.35 4.76
CA ALA A 100 9.93 -1.23 4.67
C ALA A 100 8.85 -0.79 5.66
N ASN A 101 7.59 -0.84 5.22
CA ASN A 101 6.42 -0.44 5.97
C ASN A 101 6.47 1.04 6.43
N ALA A 102 5.93 1.92 5.61
CA ALA A 102 5.89 3.37 5.87
C ALA A 102 5.27 3.75 7.22
N LEU A 103 4.42 2.90 7.79
CA LEU A 103 3.79 3.15 9.10
C LEU A 103 4.80 3.21 10.26
N ASN A 104 5.99 2.63 10.09
CA ASN A 104 7.04 2.61 11.10
C ASN A 104 7.93 3.86 11.09
N PHE A 105 7.69 4.80 10.17
CA PHE A 105 8.51 5.98 9.98
C PHE A 105 7.70 7.26 10.17
N ASN A 106 8.36 8.35 10.55
CA ASN A 106 7.75 9.68 10.57
C ASN A 106 7.52 10.17 9.13
N TRP A 107 6.45 10.91 8.93
CA TRP A 107 6.10 11.48 7.63
C TRP A 107 6.42 12.98 7.57
N ASP A 108 7.70 13.32 7.75
CA ASP A 108 8.18 14.70 7.92
C ASP A 108 8.32 15.47 6.58
N SER A 109 8.04 14.83 5.47
CA SER A 109 8.12 15.44 4.14
C SER A 109 6.81 15.35 3.40
N PRO A 110 6.50 16.31 2.49
CA PRO A 110 5.31 16.23 1.65
C PRO A 110 5.20 14.90 0.96
N SER A 111 4.15 14.14 1.27
CA SER A 111 4.07 12.72 0.92
C SER A 111 2.86 12.39 0.06
N PHE A 112 3.06 11.45 -0.86
CA PHE A 112 2.01 10.78 -1.60
C PHE A 112 1.64 9.49 -0.86
N CYS A 113 0.37 9.33 -0.56
CA CYS A 113 -0.15 8.21 0.21
C CYS A 113 -1.30 7.54 -0.55
N HIS A 114 -1.03 6.37 -1.10
CA HIS A 114 -2.03 5.53 -1.75
C HIS A 114 -1.95 4.12 -1.15
N PRO A 115 -2.47 3.94 0.06
CA PRO A 115 -2.34 2.70 0.79
C PRO A 115 -3.18 1.59 0.17
N PRO A 116 -2.74 0.33 0.27
CA PRO A 116 -3.61 -0.82 0.08
C PRO A 116 -4.81 -0.73 1.03
N ARG A 117 -5.99 -1.14 0.57
CA ARG A 117 -7.24 -0.96 1.30
C ARG A 117 -7.21 -1.50 2.73
N TYR A 118 -6.54 -2.63 2.95
CA TYR A 118 -6.44 -3.24 4.28
C TYR A 118 -5.61 -2.42 5.27
N LEU A 119 -4.78 -1.48 4.80
CA LEU A 119 -4.00 -0.57 5.64
C LEU A 119 -4.69 0.78 5.90
N ASN A 120 -5.84 1.04 5.30
CA ASN A 120 -6.52 2.33 5.47
C ASN A 120 -6.72 2.70 6.94
N PHE A 121 -7.13 1.72 7.76
CA PHE A 121 -7.35 1.96 9.18
C PHE A 121 -6.10 2.45 9.90
N ASP A 122 -4.96 1.79 9.69
CA ASP A 122 -3.69 2.13 10.33
C ASP A 122 -3.13 3.47 9.82
N VAL A 123 -3.31 3.73 8.51
CA VAL A 123 -2.96 5.02 7.91
C VAL A 123 -3.77 6.14 8.54
N PHE A 124 -5.08 5.98 8.71
CA PHE A 124 -5.93 7.00 9.31
C PHE A 124 -5.59 7.22 10.78
N LYS A 125 -5.33 6.14 11.53
CA LYS A 125 -4.89 6.24 12.92
C LYS A 125 -3.59 7.03 13.03
N LYS A 126 -2.64 6.80 12.12
CA LYS A 126 -1.37 7.52 12.07
C LYS A 126 -1.57 8.99 11.71
N ILE A 127 -2.41 9.31 10.72
CA ILE A 127 -2.76 10.69 10.35
C ILE A 127 -3.41 11.45 11.51
N GLU A 128 -4.26 10.78 12.30
CA GLU A 128 -4.97 11.41 13.41
C GLU A 128 -4.12 11.53 14.69
N GLY A 129 -3.14 10.68 14.87
CA GLY A 129 -2.38 10.53 16.12
C GLY A 129 -0.97 11.08 16.11
N GLU A 130 -0.43 11.44 14.96
CA GLU A 130 0.96 11.87 14.82
C GLU A 130 1.06 13.15 13.98
N ASP A 131 2.05 13.97 14.30
CA ASP A 131 2.40 15.10 13.46
C ASP A 131 3.02 14.61 12.15
N HIS A 132 2.65 15.20 11.05
CA HIS A 132 3.22 14.91 9.74
C HIS A 132 3.18 16.12 8.80
N ALA A 133 4.02 16.10 7.77
CA ALA A 133 3.99 17.10 6.72
C ALA A 133 2.72 16.99 5.85
N ASP A 134 2.57 17.89 4.90
CA ASP A 134 1.47 17.84 3.92
C ASP A 134 1.36 16.49 3.25
N LEU A 135 0.16 15.93 3.20
CA LEU A 135 -0.14 14.60 2.68
C LEU A 135 -1.17 14.67 1.55
N LEU A 136 -0.85 14.06 0.41
CA LEU A 136 -1.81 13.77 -0.65
C LEU A 136 -2.29 12.33 -0.48
N LEU A 137 -3.41 12.15 0.19
CA LEU A 137 -4.01 10.85 0.43
C LEU A 137 -4.99 10.49 -0.69
N ILE A 138 -4.84 9.29 -1.24
CA ILE A 138 -5.75 8.73 -2.22
C ILE A 138 -6.39 7.47 -1.67
N ILE A 139 -7.71 7.45 -1.64
CA ILE A 139 -8.51 6.34 -1.14
C ILE A 139 -9.44 5.86 -2.24
N LEU A 140 -9.50 4.55 -2.41
CA LEU A 140 -10.50 3.93 -3.26
C LEU A 140 -11.88 4.01 -2.62
N GLN A 141 -12.78 4.79 -3.20
CA GLN A 141 -14.16 4.86 -2.74
C GLN A 141 -14.95 3.64 -3.22
N THR A 142 -15.46 2.85 -2.29
CA THR A 142 -16.44 1.79 -2.54
C THR A 142 -17.80 2.21 -1.99
N ILE A 143 -18.88 1.55 -2.45
CA ILE A 143 -20.28 1.86 -2.06
C ILE A 143 -20.48 1.80 -0.54
N HIS A 144 -19.69 0.99 0.17
CA HIS A 144 -19.75 0.81 1.62
C HIS A 144 -18.61 1.51 2.37
N ASN A 145 -18.02 2.56 1.79
CA ASN A 145 -16.82 3.15 2.37
C ASN A 145 -17.16 3.99 3.61
N THR A 146 -16.97 3.42 4.78
CA THR A 146 -17.04 4.11 6.08
C THR A 146 -15.79 4.98 6.33
N ASP A 147 -14.75 4.83 5.51
CA ASP A 147 -13.45 5.48 5.71
C ASP A 147 -13.56 7.00 5.67
N LEU A 148 -14.44 7.53 4.80
CA LEU A 148 -14.67 8.97 4.71
C LEU A 148 -15.29 9.59 5.95
N LYS A 149 -16.10 8.83 6.67
CA LYS A 149 -16.73 9.31 7.92
C LYS A 149 -15.67 9.69 8.97
N ARG A 150 -14.48 9.14 8.89
CA ARG A 150 -13.39 9.48 9.81
C ARG A 150 -12.87 10.90 9.58
N PHE A 151 -12.90 11.38 8.36
CA PHE A 151 -12.46 12.74 8.00
C PHE A 151 -13.57 13.78 8.14
N THR A 152 -14.76 13.36 8.57
CA THR A 152 -15.89 14.26 8.84
C THR A 152 -16.22 14.31 10.32
N ASN A 153 -16.78 15.44 10.76
CA ASN A 153 -17.36 15.58 12.09
C ASN A 153 -18.79 15.01 12.12
N SER A 154 -19.45 15.09 13.30
CA SER A 154 -20.84 14.64 13.48
C SER A 154 -21.86 15.33 12.56
N ASN A 155 -21.54 16.54 12.08
CA ASN A 155 -22.38 17.33 11.19
C ASN A 155 -22.09 17.05 9.69
N GLY A 156 -21.22 16.10 9.38
CA GLY A 156 -20.86 15.74 8.01
C GLY A 156 -19.83 16.66 7.33
N HIS A 157 -19.35 17.71 8.04
CA HIS A 157 -18.29 18.58 7.50
C HIS A 157 -16.91 17.93 7.69
N PHE A 158 -16.01 18.19 6.75
CA PHE A 158 -14.63 17.73 6.88
C PHE A 158 -13.95 18.37 8.08
N ARG A 159 -13.10 17.61 8.75
CA ARG A 159 -12.30 18.09 9.88
C ARG A 159 -11.35 19.20 9.44
N SER A 160 -10.97 20.08 10.35
CA SER A 160 -10.15 21.29 10.08
C SER A 160 -8.81 20.99 9.39
N TYR A 161 -8.26 19.84 9.64
CA TYR A 161 -7.01 19.39 9.02
C TYR A 161 -7.16 18.92 7.56
N VAL A 162 -8.37 18.69 7.06
CA VAL A 162 -8.63 18.33 5.67
C VAL A 162 -8.78 19.61 4.83
N LYS A 163 -7.76 19.96 4.05
CA LYS A 163 -7.75 21.20 3.29
C LYS A 163 -8.61 21.17 2.03
N THR A 164 -8.51 20.09 1.27
CA THR A 164 -9.22 19.99 -0.02
C THR A 164 -9.57 18.54 -0.31
N VAL A 165 -10.79 18.33 -0.79
CA VAL A 165 -11.27 17.00 -1.20
C VAL A 165 -11.79 17.07 -2.62
N ALA A 166 -11.43 16.09 -3.44
CA ALA A 166 -11.96 15.95 -4.79
C ALA A 166 -12.17 14.46 -5.10
N ALA A 167 -13.20 14.17 -5.88
CA ALA A 167 -13.45 12.85 -6.42
C ALA A 167 -13.01 12.79 -7.88
N PHE A 168 -12.27 11.75 -8.24
CA PHE A 168 -11.86 11.51 -9.61
C PHE A 168 -12.42 10.17 -10.07
N GLU A 169 -13.04 10.17 -11.25
CA GLU A 169 -13.36 8.94 -11.93
C GLU A 169 -12.10 8.46 -12.65
N SER A 170 -11.59 7.33 -12.26
CA SER A 170 -10.44 6.74 -12.93
C SER A 170 -10.81 5.35 -13.45
N LYS A 171 -10.54 5.11 -14.72
CA LYS A 171 -10.49 3.75 -15.27
C LYS A 171 -9.19 3.12 -14.78
N ILE A 172 -9.21 2.66 -13.54
CA ILE A 172 -8.13 1.79 -13.06
C ILE A 172 -8.36 0.45 -13.72
N HIS A 173 -7.32 -0.07 -14.31
CA HIS A 173 -7.32 -1.47 -14.71
C HIS A 173 -7.40 -2.33 -13.46
N HIS A 174 -8.64 -2.57 -13.04
CA HIS A 174 -8.98 -3.79 -12.35
C HIS A 174 -9.05 -4.89 -13.42
N PRO A 175 -8.68 -6.11 -13.11
CA PRO A 175 -9.10 -7.27 -13.92
C PRO A 175 -10.60 -7.57 -13.71
N GLY A 176 -11.42 -6.54 -13.52
CA GLY A 176 -12.88 -6.62 -13.37
C GLY A 176 -13.52 -5.26 -13.66
N ASN A 177 -14.47 -5.25 -14.57
CA ASN A 177 -15.11 -4.14 -15.29
C ASN A 177 -15.88 -3.09 -14.47
N ASN A 178 -15.47 -2.66 -13.28
CA ASN A 178 -16.17 -1.60 -12.56
C ASN A 178 -15.33 -0.31 -12.47
N PRO A 179 -15.87 0.85 -12.89
CA PRO A 179 -15.21 2.14 -12.68
C PRO A 179 -15.17 2.45 -11.19
N SER A 180 -13.97 2.53 -10.65
CA SER A 180 -13.76 2.88 -9.25
C SER A 180 -13.63 4.40 -9.10
N LYS A 181 -14.36 4.99 -8.16
CA LYS A 181 -14.23 6.39 -7.78
C LYS A 181 -13.13 6.54 -6.73
N PHE A 182 -12.25 7.52 -6.91
CA PHE A 182 -11.23 7.86 -5.93
C PHE A 182 -11.60 9.14 -5.22
N MET A 183 -11.35 9.17 -3.93
CA MET A 183 -11.35 10.38 -3.15
C MET A 183 -9.93 10.76 -2.77
N ILE A 184 -9.63 12.05 -2.90
CA ILE A 184 -8.31 12.59 -2.66
C ILE A 184 -8.46 13.71 -1.65
N SER A 185 -7.66 13.65 -0.61
CA SER A 185 -7.59 14.65 0.43
C SER A 185 -6.17 15.21 0.49
N LYS A 186 -6.02 16.53 0.48
CA LYS A 186 -4.76 17.21 0.81
C LYS A 186 -4.81 17.61 2.27
N HIS A 187 -3.79 17.28 3.01
CA HIS A 187 -3.71 17.46 4.43
C HIS A 187 -2.45 18.25 4.80
N SER A 188 -2.57 19.26 5.63
CA SER A 188 -1.41 19.90 6.27
C SER A 188 -1.75 20.33 7.68
N TRP A 189 -0.78 20.20 8.57
CA TRP A 189 -0.77 20.79 9.90
C TRP A 189 -0.05 22.15 9.85
N TYR A 190 -0.57 23.12 10.55
CA TYR A 190 0.13 24.32 10.99
C TYR A 190 0.36 24.22 12.48
#